data_30e8d5eb8860cdb9a7cac0a03a9e931f
#
_entry.id   30e8d5eb8860cdb9a7cac0a03a9e931f
#
_cell.length_a   1.000
_cell.length_b   1.000
_cell.length_c   1.000
_cell.angle_alpha   90.00
_cell.angle_beta   90.00
_cell.angle_gamma   90.00
#
_symmetry.space_group_name_H-M   'P 1'
#
loop_
_entity.id
_entity.type
_entity.pdbx_description
1 polymer ?
#
loop_
_entity_poly.entity_id
_entity_poly.type
_entity_poly.pdbx_seq_one_letter_code
_entity_poly.pdbx_strand_id
1 'polypeptide(L)'
;MLTACDAKDKNSRHLSNSMSNDIRINFILEIIGSPKNHIENAITTVLDQIKENEDIDTVSKDVSDPEKTEDDLFAVFADVDAYVKDLTTVGHIANNYNPASIELVEPDEISVSRKDFNDLFADTLAKLHINNTQIQELKSFKKEVTRNLNALVRNAVVLSLEQGDKTKEEVAEDVGVDPSELDDLLVSM
;
A
#
# COMPACT_ATOMS: atom_id res chain seq x y z
N MET A 1 53.86 -16.47 38.57
CA MET A 1 53.85 -15.02 38.78
C MET A 1 53.27 -14.35 37.56
N LEU A 2 52.08 -13.78 37.74
CA LEU A 2 51.53 -12.59 37.06
C LEU A 2 51.28 -12.74 35.54
N THR A 3 50.16 -12.38 34.96
CA THR A 3 48.94 -11.68 35.39
C THR A 3 47.89 -11.86 34.32
N ALA A 4 46.66 -11.96 34.77
CA ALA A 4 45.44 -11.85 33.98
C ALA A 4 45.24 -10.42 33.48
N CYS A 5 44.21 -10.25 32.61
CA CYS A 5 43.63 -9.02 32.04
C CYS A 5 44.09 -8.75 30.62
N ASP A 6 43.21 -8.61 29.63
CA ASP A 6 41.99 -7.88 29.52
C ASP A 6 41.22 -8.38 28.32
N ALA A 7 40.14 -9.05 28.51
CA ALA A 7 39.11 -9.14 27.49
C ALA A 7 38.21 -7.90 27.63
N LYS A 8 38.60 -6.79 27.03
CA LYS A 8 37.79 -5.58 26.91
C LYS A 8 36.84 -5.71 25.76
N ASP A 9 35.66 -5.98 26.14
CA ASP A 9 34.39 -5.45 25.64
C ASP A 9 34.50 -4.52 24.42
N LYS A 10 34.26 -5.09 23.24
CA LYS A 10 34.15 -4.34 21.97
C LYS A 10 32.71 -3.97 21.61
N ASN A 11 31.76 -4.05 22.57
CA ASN A 11 30.36 -3.84 22.29
C ASN A 11 29.78 -2.52 22.82
N SER A 12 30.63 -1.55 23.16
CA SER A 12 30.18 -0.24 23.68
C SER A 12 30.66 0.96 22.84
N ARG A 13 30.82 0.80 21.52
CA ARG A 13 31.26 1.91 20.65
C ARG A 13 30.25 2.37 19.59
N HIS A 14 28.98 2.01 19.72
CA HIS A 14 27.93 2.56 18.84
C HIS A 14 26.91 3.48 19.55
N LEU A 15 27.18 3.89 20.77
CA LEU A 15 26.28 4.72 21.58
C LEU A 15 26.89 6.08 21.92
N SER A 16 27.47 6.78 20.98
CA SER A 16 27.79 8.20 21.20
C SER A 16 28.24 8.88 19.91
N ASN A 17 27.31 9.22 19.02
CA ASN A 17 27.47 10.45 18.26
C ASN A 17 26.10 10.92 17.68
N SER A 18 25.71 12.15 18.06
CA SER A 18 24.65 12.99 17.50
C SER A 18 23.18 12.60 17.76
N MET A 19 22.75 12.39 18.98
CA MET A 19 21.32 12.42 19.34
C MET A 19 20.90 13.83 19.80
N SER A 20 20.95 14.82 18.95
CA SER A 20 20.45 16.17 19.34
C SER A 20 19.34 16.73 18.45
N ASN A 21 18.83 15.94 17.49
CA ASN A 21 17.73 16.42 16.63
C ASN A 21 16.87 15.27 16.04
N ASP A 22 16.99 14.05 16.52
CA ASP A 22 16.23 12.94 15.96
C ASP A 22 14.76 13.00 16.39
N ILE A 23 13.87 12.85 15.44
CA ILE A 23 12.42 12.84 15.64
C ILE A 23 12.01 11.39 15.85
N ARG A 24 11.34 11.08 16.95
CA ARG A 24 10.74 9.77 17.17
C ARG A 24 9.32 9.75 16.65
N ILE A 25 9.04 8.80 15.81
CA ILE A 25 7.72 8.58 15.23
C ILE A 25 7.27 7.14 15.44
N ASN A 26 5.98 6.97 15.57
CA ASN A 26 5.31 5.68 15.41
C ASN A 26 4.48 5.72 14.11
N PHE A 27 4.53 4.67 13.31
CA PHE A 27 3.70 4.59 12.11
C PHE A 27 3.21 3.16 11.88
N ILE A 28 1.99 3.07 11.34
CA ILE A 28 1.34 1.79 11.05
C ILE A 28 1.30 1.59 9.54
N LEU A 29 1.89 0.48 9.10
CA LEU A 29 1.74 0.00 7.73
C LEU A 29 0.58 -0.98 7.66
N GLU A 30 -0.22 -0.89 6.60
CA GLU A 30 -1.30 -1.81 6.31
C GLU A 30 -1.17 -2.32 4.88
N ILE A 31 -1.22 -3.64 4.70
CA ILE A 31 -1.25 -4.26 3.38
C ILE A 31 -2.46 -5.18 3.29
N ILE A 32 -3.31 -4.92 2.29
CA ILE A 32 -4.50 -5.71 2.00
C ILE A 32 -4.33 -6.39 0.65
N GLY A 33 -4.69 -7.67 0.57
CA GLY A 33 -4.61 -8.41 -0.68
C GLY A 33 -4.88 -9.92 -0.56
N SER A 34 -4.66 -10.64 -1.64
CA SER A 34 -4.79 -12.09 -1.73
C SER A 34 -3.75 -12.64 -2.72
N PRO A 35 -3.19 -13.81 -2.48
CA PRO A 35 -3.36 -14.72 -1.33
C PRO A 35 -2.57 -14.25 -0.08
N LYS A 36 -2.83 -14.88 1.06
CA LYS A 36 -2.23 -14.57 2.37
C LYS A 36 -0.69 -14.46 2.32
N ASN A 37 -0.01 -15.43 1.75
CA ASN A 37 1.45 -15.45 1.63
C ASN A 37 2.01 -14.28 0.80
N HIS A 38 1.22 -13.73 -0.12
CA HIS A 38 1.63 -12.58 -0.91
C HIS A 38 1.75 -11.30 -0.06
N ILE A 39 0.77 -11.05 0.82
CA ILE A 39 0.80 -9.88 1.70
C ILE A 39 1.85 -10.02 2.81
N GLU A 40 2.10 -11.25 3.31
CA GLU A 40 3.18 -11.52 4.27
C GLU A 40 4.57 -11.19 3.65
N ASN A 41 4.79 -11.59 2.41
CA ASN A 41 6.02 -11.24 1.70
C ASN A 41 6.11 -9.73 1.40
N ALA A 42 5.00 -9.09 1.05
CA ALA A 42 4.97 -7.67 0.74
C ALA A 42 5.31 -6.83 1.98
N ILE A 43 4.70 -7.10 3.14
CA ILE A 43 5.00 -6.36 4.37
C ILE A 43 6.45 -6.57 4.79
N THR A 44 6.98 -7.79 4.67
CA THR A 44 8.39 -8.09 4.96
C THR A 44 9.32 -7.29 4.05
N THR A 45 9.03 -7.23 2.77
CA THR A 45 9.82 -6.46 1.78
C THR A 45 9.84 -4.96 2.13
N VAL A 46 8.69 -4.39 2.49
CA VAL A 46 8.60 -2.98 2.90
C VAL A 46 9.39 -2.72 4.17
N LEU A 47 9.30 -3.60 5.17
CA LEU A 47 10.05 -3.47 6.42
C LEU A 47 11.57 -3.60 6.21
N ASP A 48 11.99 -4.45 5.28
CA ASP A 48 13.41 -4.56 4.93
C ASP A 48 13.91 -3.29 4.21
N GLN A 49 13.12 -2.70 3.30
CA GLN A 49 13.45 -1.41 2.68
C GLN A 49 13.56 -0.28 3.70
N ILE A 50 12.67 -0.23 4.69
CA ILE A 50 12.75 0.75 5.78
C ILE A 50 14.03 0.57 6.59
N LYS A 51 14.39 -0.67 6.90
CA LYS A 51 15.60 -1.00 7.65
C LYS A 51 16.90 -0.66 6.90
N GLU A 52 16.88 -0.73 5.56
CA GLU A 52 18.03 -0.38 4.72
C GLU A 52 18.22 1.14 4.56
N ASN A 53 17.24 1.94 4.97
CA ASN A 53 17.32 3.39 4.88
C ASN A 53 18.15 3.96 6.03
N GLU A 54 19.27 4.59 5.70
CA GLU A 54 20.23 5.16 6.68
C GLU A 54 19.66 6.33 7.51
N ASP A 55 18.58 6.97 7.04
CA ASP A 55 17.93 8.09 7.73
C ASP A 55 16.81 7.64 8.70
N ILE A 56 16.59 6.31 8.82
CA ILE A 56 15.57 5.69 9.67
C ILE A 56 16.22 4.67 10.61
N ASP A 57 16.19 4.94 11.90
CA ASP A 57 16.66 3.99 12.93
C ASP A 57 15.45 3.34 13.63
N THR A 58 15.15 2.10 13.24
CA THR A 58 14.00 1.36 13.77
C THR A 58 14.27 0.89 15.20
N VAL A 59 13.50 1.37 16.16
CA VAL A 59 13.57 0.99 17.59
C VAL A 59 12.87 -0.34 17.82
N SER A 60 11.65 -0.47 17.33
CA SER A 60 10.85 -1.69 17.44
C SER A 60 9.92 -1.84 16.26
N LYS A 61 9.53 -3.09 15.99
CA LYS A 61 8.50 -3.43 15.02
C LYS A 61 7.67 -4.60 15.51
N ASP A 62 6.38 -4.51 15.39
CA ASP A 62 5.43 -5.58 15.64
C ASP A 62 4.59 -5.83 14.40
N VAL A 63 4.50 -7.08 13.98
CA VAL A 63 3.77 -7.48 12.76
C VAL A 63 2.66 -8.43 13.16
N SER A 64 1.42 -8.06 12.84
CA SER A 64 0.26 -8.91 13.12
C SER A 64 0.24 -10.16 12.23
N ASP A 65 -0.48 -11.19 12.69
CA ASP A 65 -0.88 -12.26 11.78
C ASP A 65 -1.89 -11.72 10.75
N PRO A 66 -1.83 -12.19 9.47
CA PRO A 66 -2.83 -11.80 8.48
C PRO A 66 -4.24 -12.24 8.85
N GLU A 67 -5.16 -11.30 8.92
CA GLU A 67 -6.57 -11.50 9.22
C GLU A 67 -7.43 -11.41 7.94
N LYS A 68 -8.49 -12.22 7.88
CA LYS A 68 -9.41 -12.21 6.74
C LYS A 68 -10.37 -11.03 6.87
N THR A 69 -10.51 -10.25 5.79
CA THR A 69 -11.46 -9.13 5.69
C THR A 69 -12.84 -9.58 5.19
N GLU A 70 -13.85 -8.69 5.25
CA GLU A 70 -15.20 -8.96 4.76
C GLU A 70 -15.26 -9.25 3.24
N ASP A 71 -14.29 -8.70 2.47
CA ASP A 71 -14.21 -8.85 1.00
C ASP A 71 -13.41 -10.10 0.54
N ASP A 72 -13.25 -11.12 1.40
CA ASP A 72 -12.46 -12.31 1.12
C ASP A 72 -10.96 -12.04 0.86
N LEU A 73 -10.47 -10.88 1.21
CA LEU A 73 -9.07 -10.51 1.21
C LEU A 73 -8.43 -10.78 2.57
N PHE A 74 -7.13 -10.61 2.66
CA PHE A 74 -6.38 -10.64 3.90
C PHE A 74 -5.76 -9.26 4.16
N ALA A 75 -5.70 -8.85 5.42
CA ALA A 75 -5.01 -7.66 5.88
C ALA A 75 -3.89 -8.05 6.85
N VAL A 76 -2.75 -7.39 6.76
CA VAL A 76 -1.63 -7.50 7.70
C VAL A 76 -1.19 -6.10 8.09
N PHE A 77 -0.87 -5.93 9.37
CA PHE A 77 -0.42 -4.66 9.93
C PHE A 77 1.00 -4.78 10.45
N ALA A 78 1.76 -3.72 10.33
CA ALA A 78 3.04 -3.57 11.03
C ALA A 78 3.07 -2.24 11.77
N ASP A 79 3.25 -2.30 13.07
CA ASP A 79 3.49 -1.16 13.95
C ASP A 79 4.99 -0.94 14.06
N VAL A 80 5.46 0.24 13.67
CA VAL A 80 6.90 0.55 13.61
C VAL A 80 7.18 1.82 14.42
N ASP A 81 8.06 1.69 15.40
CA ASP A 81 8.61 2.79 16.19
C ASP A 81 10.03 3.06 15.73
N ALA A 82 10.31 4.28 15.31
CA ALA A 82 11.60 4.64 14.73
C ALA A 82 12.03 6.06 15.06
N TYR A 83 13.34 6.28 15.15
CA TYR A 83 13.93 7.60 15.06
C TYR A 83 14.22 7.96 13.61
N VAL A 84 13.89 9.18 13.22
CA VAL A 84 14.15 9.72 11.89
C VAL A 84 14.92 11.03 12.02
N LYS A 85 15.76 11.31 11.04
CA LYS A 85 16.70 12.41 11.05
C LYS A 85 16.03 13.79 11.05
N ASP A 86 14.96 13.94 10.29
CA ASP A 86 14.27 15.21 10.08
C ASP A 86 12.84 15.00 9.56
N LEU A 87 12.09 16.10 9.47
CA LEU A 87 10.73 16.10 8.95
C LEU A 87 10.65 15.68 7.46
N THR A 88 11.69 15.91 6.69
CA THR A 88 11.74 15.48 5.28
C THR A 88 11.71 13.96 5.19
N THR A 89 12.43 13.27 6.09
CA THR A 89 12.39 11.82 6.21
C THR A 89 10.99 11.30 6.58
N VAL A 90 10.27 12.00 7.47
CA VAL A 90 8.85 11.68 7.75
C VAL A 90 8.01 11.78 6.48
N GLY A 91 8.21 12.84 5.70
CA GLY A 91 7.55 13.01 4.41
C GLY A 91 7.88 11.89 3.40
N HIS A 92 9.13 11.44 3.36
CA HIS A 92 9.54 10.30 2.54
C HIS A 92 8.84 9.01 2.97
N ILE A 93 8.73 8.75 4.28
CA ILE A 93 7.98 7.60 4.81
C ILE A 93 6.52 7.68 4.34
N ALA A 94 5.85 8.82 4.55
CA ALA A 94 4.47 9.03 4.14
C ALA A 94 4.25 8.81 2.64
N ASN A 95 5.14 9.35 1.80
CA ASN A 95 5.00 9.31 0.36
C ASN A 95 5.39 7.97 -0.29
N ASN A 96 6.36 7.24 0.28
CA ASN A 96 6.91 6.03 -0.34
C ASN A 96 6.29 4.74 0.21
N TYR A 97 6.01 4.69 1.51
CA TYR A 97 5.47 3.50 2.16
C TYR A 97 3.97 3.60 2.42
N ASN A 98 3.38 4.80 2.26
CA ASN A 98 1.94 5.05 2.37
C ASN A 98 1.32 4.43 3.64
N PRO A 99 1.85 4.71 4.84
CA PRO A 99 1.34 4.16 6.08
C PRO A 99 -0.10 4.59 6.35
N ALA A 100 -0.85 3.77 7.08
CA ALA A 100 -2.22 4.09 7.51
C ALA A 100 -2.25 5.24 8.52
N SER A 101 -1.20 5.36 9.36
CA SER A 101 -1.00 6.48 10.29
C SER A 101 0.47 6.76 10.52
N ILE A 102 0.78 8.02 10.88
CA ILE A 102 2.08 8.45 11.41
C ILE A 102 1.79 9.35 12.60
N GLU A 103 2.41 9.05 13.73
CA GLU A 103 2.32 9.84 14.96
C GLU A 103 3.71 10.31 15.39
N LEU A 104 3.82 11.58 15.74
CA LEU A 104 5.02 12.13 16.38
C LEU A 104 4.99 11.75 17.86
N VAL A 105 6.03 11.05 18.31
CA VAL A 105 6.16 10.63 19.71
C VAL A 105 7.02 11.62 20.48
N GLU A 106 8.16 12.02 19.91
CA GLU A 106 9.11 12.97 20.49
C GLU A 106 9.81 13.76 19.36
N PRO A 107 10.16 15.03 19.60
CA PRO A 107 9.81 15.89 20.74
C PRO A 107 8.39 16.49 20.65
N ASP A 108 7.91 17.12 21.71
CA ASP A 108 6.60 17.81 21.74
C ASP A 108 6.52 18.98 20.73
N GLU A 109 7.64 19.60 20.39
CA GLU A 109 7.73 20.70 19.44
C GLU A 109 8.84 20.47 18.41
N ILE A 110 8.53 20.65 17.12
CA ILE A 110 9.48 20.57 16.02
C ILE A 110 9.68 21.97 15.41
N SER A 111 10.94 22.38 15.26
CA SER A 111 11.29 23.58 14.50
C SER A 111 11.57 23.21 13.04
N VAL A 112 10.79 23.76 12.12
CA VAL A 112 10.89 23.45 10.69
C VAL A 112 11.40 24.66 9.93
N SER A 113 12.43 24.49 9.11
CA SER A 113 12.88 25.55 8.23
C SER A 113 11.84 25.80 7.12
N ARG A 114 11.80 27.06 6.60
CA ARG A 114 10.93 27.38 5.45
C ARG A 114 11.22 26.48 4.25
N LYS A 115 12.47 26.12 4.05
CA LYS A 115 12.90 25.25 2.95
C LYS A 115 12.30 23.86 3.12
N ASP A 116 12.52 23.22 4.26
CA ASP A 116 12.07 21.85 4.52
C ASP A 116 10.53 21.74 4.47
N PHE A 117 9.83 22.77 4.97
CA PHE A 117 8.38 22.86 4.85
C PHE A 117 7.94 22.90 3.37
N ASN A 118 8.56 23.75 2.56
CA ASN A 118 8.20 23.86 1.14
C ASN A 118 8.53 22.58 0.37
N ASP A 119 9.67 21.97 0.62
CA ASP A 119 10.11 20.74 -0.04
C ASP A 119 9.14 19.59 0.29
N LEU A 120 8.79 19.40 1.57
CA LEU A 120 7.82 18.40 2.01
C LEU A 120 6.47 18.55 1.30
N PHE A 121 5.94 19.79 1.26
CA PHE A 121 4.65 20.02 0.61
C PHE A 121 4.71 19.88 -0.91
N ALA A 122 5.82 20.32 -1.54
CA ALA A 122 6.01 20.14 -2.97
C ALA A 122 6.00 18.64 -3.37
N ASP A 123 6.73 17.82 -2.64
CA ASP A 123 6.81 16.37 -2.88
C ASP A 123 5.45 15.70 -2.65
N THR A 124 4.78 16.05 -1.56
CA THR A 124 3.44 15.51 -1.25
C THR A 124 2.41 15.89 -2.32
N LEU A 125 2.39 17.16 -2.75
CA LEU A 125 1.49 17.62 -3.79
C LEU A 125 1.80 16.97 -5.14
N ALA A 126 3.08 16.78 -5.49
CA ALA A 126 3.49 16.07 -6.68
C ALA A 126 2.98 14.61 -6.67
N LYS A 127 3.14 13.92 -5.53
CA LYS A 127 2.63 12.54 -5.36
C LYS A 127 1.12 12.47 -5.48
N LEU A 128 0.38 13.37 -4.83
CA LEU A 128 -1.08 13.46 -4.94
C LEU A 128 -1.52 13.69 -6.39
N HIS A 129 -0.81 14.56 -7.13
CA HIS A 129 -1.11 14.82 -8.54
C HIS A 129 -0.91 13.57 -9.40
N ILE A 130 0.20 12.86 -9.22
CA ILE A 130 0.49 11.60 -9.92
C ILE A 130 -0.59 10.56 -9.61
N ASN A 131 -0.92 10.37 -8.33
CA ASN A 131 -1.94 9.40 -7.91
C ASN A 131 -3.32 9.74 -8.53
N ASN A 132 -3.72 11.01 -8.52
CA ASN A 132 -4.96 11.45 -9.14
C ASN A 132 -4.99 11.17 -10.65
N THR A 133 -3.87 11.40 -11.35
CA THR A 133 -3.75 11.09 -12.79
C THR A 133 -3.92 9.60 -13.03
N GLN A 134 -3.23 8.75 -12.27
CA GLN A 134 -3.36 7.29 -12.37
C GLN A 134 -4.79 6.81 -12.09
N ILE A 135 -5.46 7.39 -11.09
CA ILE A 135 -6.87 7.07 -10.80
C ILE A 135 -7.77 7.42 -11.99
N GLN A 136 -7.56 8.56 -12.65
CA GLN A 136 -8.34 8.93 -13.84
C GLN A 136 -8.07 8.00 -15.02
N GLU A 137 -6.83 7.62 -15.24
CA GLU A 137 -6.45 6.64 -16.28
C GLU A 137 -7.10 5.28 -16.01
N LEU A 138 -7.03 4.77 -14.77
CA LEU A 138 -7.67 3.51 -14.39
C LEU A 138 -9.19 3.55 -14.55
N LYS A 139 -9.85 4.66 -14.18
CA LYS A 139 -11.30 4.85 -14.40
C LYS A 139 -11.65 4.84 -15.89
N SER A 140 -10.85 5.50 -16.73
CA SER A 140 -11.05 5.54 -18.17
C SER A 140 -10.86 4.15 -18.78
N PHE A 141 -9.81 3.44 -18.39
CA PHE A 141 -9.54 2.07 -18.82
C PHE A 141 -10.68 1.11 -18.41
N LYS A 142 -11.13 1.18 -17.14
CA LYS A 142 -12.26 0.39 -16.65
C LYS A 142 -13.51 0.62 -17.51
N LYS A 143 -13.82 1.90 -17.82
CA LYS A 143 -14.97 2.27 -18.67
C LYS A 143 -14.86 1.69 -20.07
N GLU A 144 -13.67 1.73 -20.67
CA GLU A 144 -13.42 1.17 -21.99
C GLU A 144 -13.55 -0.35 -22.01
N VAL A 145 -12.94 -1.04 -21.05
CA VAL A 145 -13.04 -2.52 -20.92
C VAL A 145 -14.50 -2.93 -20.72
N THR A 146 -15.23 -2.26 -19.84
CA THR A 146 -16.66 -2.56 -19.60
C THR A 146 -17.49 -2.36 -20.88
N ARG A 147 -17.25 -1.27 -21.63
CA ARG A 147 -17.94 -1.04 -22.91
C ARG A 147 -17.65 -2.13 -23.94
N ASN A 148 -16.38 -2.55 -24.05
CA ASN A 148 -15.97 -3.59 -25.00
C ASN A 148 -16.54 -4.94 -24.59
N LEU A 149 -16.54 -5.27 -23.29
CA LEU A 149 -17.16 -6.49 -22.77
C LEU A 149 -18.66 -6.53 -23.07
N ASN A 150 -19.39 -5.46 -22.79
CA ASN A 150 -20.82 -5.36 -23.10
C ASN A 150 -21.10 -5.53 -24.59
N ALA A 151 -20.25 -4.99 -25.46
CA ALA A 151 -20.37 -5.18 -26.90
C ALA A 151 -20.14 -6.65 -27.31
N LEU A 152 -19.17 -7.33 -26.72
CA LEU A 152 -18.91 -8.74 -26.97
C LEU A 152 -20.07 -9.63 -26.50
N VAL A 153 -20.59 -9.40 -25.30
CA VAL A 153 -21.76 -10.12 -24.78
C VAL A 153 -22.97 -9.91 -25.66
N ARG A 154 -23.24 -8.67 -26.09
CA ARG A 154 -24.32 -8.34 -27.02
C ARG A 154 -24.20 -9.11 -28.35
N ASN A 155 -23.01 -9.14 -28.94
CA ASN A 155 -22.76 -9.89 -30.16
C ASN A 155 -22.97 -11.39 -29.95
N ALA A 156 -22.54 -11.94 -28.81
CA ALA A 156 -22.77 -13.34 -28.47
C ALA A 156 -24.26 -13.68 -28.31
N VAL A 157 -25.05 -12.80 -27.69
CA VAL A 157 -26.51 -12.93 -27.60
C VAL A 157 -27.16 -12.96 -28.98
N VAL A 158 -26.79 -12.05 -29.88
CA VAL A 158 -27.31 -12.03 -31.25
C VAL A 158 -26.99 -13.34 -31.97
N LEU A 159 -25.74 -13.80 -31.89
CA LEU A 159 -25.33 -15.07 -32.51
C LEU A 159 -26.04 -16.30 -31.91
N SER A 160 -26.33 -16.31 -30.60
CA SER A 160 -27.11 -17.38 -29.98
C SER A 160 -28.54 -17.41 -30.51
N LEU A 161 -29.18 -16.24 -30.69
CA LEU A 161 -30.56 -16.11 -31.20
C LEU A 161 -30.65 -16.40 -32.72
N GLU A 162 -29.61 -16.21 -33.46
CA GLU A 162 -29.59 -16.60 -34.92
C GLU A 162 -29.69 -18.12 -35.10
N GLN A 163 -29.39 -18.92 -34.09
CA GLN A 163 -29.49 -20.38 -34.12
C GLN A 163 -30.91 -20.91 -33.86
N GLY A 164 -31.86 -20.04 -33.51
CA GLY A 164 -33.27 -20.35 -33.28
C GLY A 164 -33.84 -19.61 -32.07
N ASP A 165 -35.13 -19.78 -31.84
CA ASP A 165 -35.82 -19.24 -30.67
C ASP A 165 -35.31 -19.89 -29.40
N LYS A 166 -34.81 -19.09 -28.46
CA LYS A 166 -34.26 -19.54 -27.17
C LYS A 166 -34.89 -18.79 -26.01
N THR A 167 -35.01 -19.46 -24.89
CA THR A 167 -35.38 -18.79 -23.62
C THR A 167 -34.24 -17.94 -23.10
N LYS A 168 -34.53 -17.04 -22.18
CA LYS A 168 -33.53 -16.20 -21.53
C LYS A 168 -32.43 -17.04 -20.86
N GLU A 169 -32.83 -18.10 -20.18
CA GLU A 169 -31.95 -19.04 -19.47
C GLU A 169 -31.00 -19.74 -20.44
N GLU A 170 -31.51 -20.19 -21.58
CA GLU A 170 -30.70 -20.82 -22.63
C GLU A 170 -29.69 -19.85 -23.25
N VAL A 171 -30.10 -18.60 -23.49
CA VAL A 171 -29.19 -17.56 -23.99
C VAL A 171 -28.12 -17.23 -22.96
N ALA A 172 -28.48 -17.11 -21.69
CA ALA A 172 -27.54 -16.82 -20.60
C ALA A 172 -26.48 -17.93 -20.45
N GLU A 173 -26.89 -19.20 -20.59
CA GLU A 173 -25.99 -20.37 -20.57
C GLU A 173 -25.05 -20.34 -21.79
N ASP A 174 -25.55 -20.09 -22.99
CA ASP A 174 -24.74 -20.01 -24.23
C ASP A 174 -23.68 -18.93 -24.18
N VAL A 175 -24.01 -17.80 -23.57
CA VAL A 175 -23.13 -16.62 -23.49
C VAL A 175 -22.23 -16.66 -22.26
N GLY A 176 -22.56 -17.48 -21.26
CA GLY A 176 -21.79 -17.64 -20.03
C GLY A 176 -21.96 -16.46 -19.05
N VAL A 177 -23.16 -15.88 -18.98
CA VAL A 177 -23.52 -14.79 -18.06
C VAL A 177 -24.68 -15.21 -17.15
N ASP A 178 -24.81 -14.56 -16.01
CA ASP A 178 -25.97 -14.75 -15.15
C ASP A 178 -27.24 -14.22 -15.82
N PRO A 179 -28.38 -14.98 -15.77
CA PRO A 179 -29.65 -14.52 -16.35
C PRO A 179 -30.12 -13.15 -15.83
N SER A 180 -29.76 -12.75 -14.61
CA SER A 180 -30.10 -11.42 -14.07
C SER A 180 -29.27 -10.29 -14.71
N GLU A 181 -28.01 -10.55 -15.05
CA GLU A 181 -27.14 -9.58 -15.75
C GLU A 181 -27.56 -9.40 -17.21
N LEU A 182 -28.19 -10.44 -17.81
CA LEU A 182 -28.68 -10.37 -19.18
C LEU A 182 -29.82 -9.36 -19.34
N ASP A 183 -30.68 -9.17 -18.32
CA ASP A 183 -31.76 -8.19 -18.36
C ASP A 183 -31.25 -6.76 -18.54
N ASP A 184 -30.24 -6.37 -17.79
CA ASP A 184 -29.64 -5.04 -17.87
C ASP A 184 -29.00 -4.78 -19.24
N LEU A 185 -28.41 -5.82 -19.82
CA LEU A 185 -27.82 -5.77 -21.15
C LEU A 185 -28.90 -5.64 -22.25
N LEU A 186 -29.98 -6.40 -22.17
CA LEU A 186 -31.08 -6.38 -23.13
C LEU A 186 -31.84 -5.03 -23.12
N VAL A 187 -32.05 -4.44 -21.94
CA VAL A 187 -32.68 -3.10 -21.81
C VAL A 187 -31.80 -2.02 -22.45
N SER A 188 -30.47 -2.22 -22.51
CA SER A 188 -29.53 -1.26 -23.10
C SER A 188 -29.33 -1.45 -24.64
N MET A 189 -29.95 -2.46 -25.23
CA MET A 189 -29.92 -2.77 -26.67
C MET A 189 -30.99 -2.01 -27.42
#